data_a94d2b8354276ab97cf0efb911b4e777
#
_entry.id   a94d2b8354276ab97cf0efb911b4e777
#
_cell.length_a   1.000
_cell.length_b   1.000
_cell.length_c   1.000
_cell.angle_alpha   90.00
_cell.angle_beta   90.00
_cell.angle_gamma   90.00
#
_symmetry.space_group_name_H-M   'P 1'
#
loop_
_entity.id
_entity.type
_entity.pdbx_description
1 polymer ?
#
loop_
_entity_poly.entity_id
_entity_poly.type
_entity_poly.pdbx_seq_one_letter_code
_entity_poly.pdbx_strand_id
1 'polypeptide(L)'
;CLYCGKQFMAKFLTRDHITPVSQGGYDTWRNVATACRRCNNYKGGRTPEQASMELIAIPFTPNYAEYIYLKGRQVLADQMQYLLAHIPRSSPLHARLSNHLFNGQIN
;
A
#
# COMPACT_ATOMS: atom_id res chain seq x y z
N CYS A 1 -1.54 1.91 -9.13
CA CYS A 1 -0.39 2.81 -9.09
C CYS A 1 -0.62 3.90 -8.03
N LEU A 2 0.32 4.07 -7.12
CA LEU A 2 0.21 5.06 -6.05
C LEU A 2 0.55 6.48 -6.50
N TYR A 3 0.98 6.67 -7.73
CA TYR A 3 1.25 8.01 -8.28
C TYR A 3 0.10 8.50 -9.15
N CYS A 4 -0.33 7.73 -10.15
CA CYS A 4 -1.40 8.19 -11.05
C CYS A 4 -2.80 7.73 -10.65
N GLY A 5 -2.92 6.80 -9.73
CA GLY A 5 -4.20 6.31 -9.24
C GLY A 5 -4.95 5.36 -10.17
N LYS A 6 -4.40 5.05 -11.33
CA LYS A 6 -5.06 4.13 -12.27
C LYS A 6 -4.89 2.68 -11.82
N GLN A 7 -5.89 1.87 -12.11
CA GLN A 7 -5.83 0.43 -11.87
C GLN A 7 -5.17 -0.27 -13.03
N PHE A 8 -4.30 -1.23 -12.71
CA PHE A 8 -3.61 -2.06 -13.68
C PHE A 8 -3.65 -3.51 -13.22
N MET A 9 -3.55 -4.45 -14.16
CA MET A 9 -3.27 -5.83 -13.79
C MET A 9 -1.89 -5.91 -13.12
N ALA A 10 -1.74 -6.81 -12.15
CA ALA A 10 -0.52 -6.91 -11.34
C ALA A 10 0.76 -7.03 -12.19
N LYS A 11 0.67 -7.72 -13.34
CA LYS A 11 1.83 -7.90 -14.23
C LYS A 11 2.34 -6.58 -14.85
N PHE A 12 1.52 -5.52 -14.82
CA PHE A 12 1.90 -4.20 -15.33
C PHE A 12 2.32 -3.24 -14.23
N LEU A 13 2.33 -3.71 -12.98
CA LEU A 13 2.75 -2.92 -11.84
C LEU A 13 4.19 -3.26 -11.48
N THR A 14 4.90 -2.25 -11.00
CA THR A 14 6.29 -2.36 -10.59
C THR A 14 6.43 -1.92 -9.15
N ARG A 15 7.55 -2.31 -8.56
CA ARG A 15 7.94 -1.88 -7.22
C ARG A 15 8.89 -0.70 -7.35
N ASP A 16 8.50 0.43 -6.79
CA ASP A 16 9.29 1.65 -6.86
C ASP A 16 9.84 2.00 -5.47
N HIS A 17 11.12 2.31 -5.41
CA HIS A 17 11.71 2.89 -4.20
C HIS A 17 11.46 4.39 -4.22
N ILE A 18 10.67 4.88 -3.26
CA ILE A 18 10.27 6.30 -3.17
C ILE A 18 11.50 7.18 -3.16
N THR A 19 12.39 6.95 -2.20
CA THR A 19 13.75 7.47 -2.27
C THR A 19 14.60 6.44 -3.01
N PRO A 20 15.14 6.76 -4.18
CA PRO A 20 15.91 5.79 -4.95
C PRO A 20 17.11 5.26 -4.19
N VAL A 21 17.44 3.99 -4.45
CA VAL A 21 18.65 3.38 -3.86
C VAL A 21 19.89 4.19 -4.21
N SER A 22 19.95 4.76 -5.40
CA SER A 22 21.05 5.64 -5.84
C SER A 22 21.18 6.91 -5.01
N GLN A 23 20.13 7.31 -4.29
CA GLN A 23 20.14 8.47 -3.39
C GLN A 23 20.09 8.04 -1.91
N GLY A 24 20.43 6.80 -1.59
CA GLY A 24 20.50 6.30 -0.22
C GLY A 24 19.19 5.70 0.32
N GLY A 25 18.21 5.44 -0.54
CA GLY A 25 16.97 4.80 -0.12
C GLY A 25 17.17 3.33 0.20
N TYR A 26 16.44 2.83 1.22
CA TYR A 26 16.48 1.44 1.64
C TYR A 26 15.27 0.68 1.12
N ASP A 27 15.40 -0.64 1.04
CA ASP A 27 14.32 -1.54 0.66
C ASP A 27 13.46 -1.88 1.90
N THR A 28 12.64 -0.93 2.33
CA THR A 28 11.79 -1.04 3.51
C THR A 28 10.34 -0.78 3.14
N TRP A 29 9.42 -1.22 4.02
CA TRP A 29 7.98 -1.00 3.82
C TRP A 29 7.63 0.47 3.60
N ARG A 30 8.32 1.39 4.27
CA ARG A 30 8.06 2.83 4.17
C ARG A 30 8.61 3.46 2.90
N ASN A 31 9.49 2.77 2.21
CA ASN A 31 10.18 3.30 1.04
C ASN A 31 9.81 2.58 -0.25
N VAL A 32 8.80 1.73 -0.24
CA VAL A 32 8.40 0.98 -1.42
C VAL A 32 6.95 1.29 -1.76
N ALA A 33 6.68 1.60 -3.02
CA ALA A 33 5.35 1.90 -3.50
C ALA A 33 5.07 1.13 -4.79
N THR A 34 3.82 0.74 -4.98
CA THR A 34 3.38 0.14 -6.23
C THR A 34 3.20 1.23 -7.28
N ALA A 35 3.86 1.10 -8.41
CA ALA A 35 3.81 2.07 -9.49
C ALA A 35 3.62 1.38 -10.84
N CYS A 36 2.87 2.01 -11.74
CA CYS A 36 2.84 1.54 -13.12
C CYS A 36 4.17 1.86 -13.81
N ARG A 37 4.47 1.13 -14.87
CA ARG A 37 5.74 1.30 -15.60
C ARG A 37 5.95 2.74 -16.07
N ARG A 38 4.89 3.38 -16.53
CA ARG A 38 4.97 4.75 -17.03
C ARG A 38 5.40 5.72 -15.93
N CYS A 39 4.76 5.65 -14.77
CA CYS A 39 5.11 6.53 -13.65
C CYS A 39 6.50 6.20 -13.11
N ASN A 40 6.84 4.91 -13.00
CA ASN A 40 8.15 4.50 -12.53
C ASN A 40 9.26 4.99 -13.48
N ASN A 41 9.07 4.84 -14.78
CA ASN A 41 10.05 5.30 -15.77
C ASN A 41 10.17 6.84 -15.78
N TYR A 42 9.05 7.54 -15.65
CA TYR A 42 9.06 9.00 -15.58
C TYR A 42 9.83 9.49 -14.35
N LYS A 43 9.59 8.85 -13.21
CA LYS A 43 10.28 9.19 -11.96
C LYS A 43 11.80 8.92 -12.08
N GLY A 44 12.16 7.78 -12.65
CA GLY A 44 13.56 7.39 -12.81
C GLY A 44 14.29 7.34 -11.48
N GLY A 45 15.54 7.83 -11.44
CA GLY A 45 16.36 7.89 -10.23
C GLY A 45 16.11 9.11 -9.37
N ARG A 46 14.93 9.72 -9.46
CA ARG A 46 14.57 10.92 -8.71
C ARG A 46 13.63 10.59 -7.55
N THR A 47 13.57 11.45 -6.56
CA THR A 47 12.50 11.40 -5.54
C THR A 47 11.19 11.90 -6.16
N PRO A 48 10.03 11.61 -5.54
CA PRO A 48 8.76 12.17 -6.03
C PRO A 48 8.80 13.68 -6.14
N GLU A 49 9.38 14.34 -5.16
CA GLU A 49 9.48 15.80 -5.14
C GLU A 49 10.31 16.31 -6.32
N GLN A 50 11.41 15.64 -6.63
CA GLN A 50 12.27 15.99 -7.77
C GLN A 50 11.55 15.78 -9.10
N ALA A 51 10.66 14.80 -9.17
CA ALA A 51 9.89 14.49 -10.37
C ALA A 51 8.54 15.23 -10.43
N SER A 52 8.24 16.07 -9.44
CA SER A 52 6.95 16.75 -9.29
C SER A 52 5.79 15.76 -9.27
N MET A 53 5.97 14.65 -8.57
CA MET A 53 4.98 13.60 -8.40
C MET A 53 4.51 13.55 -6.95
N GLU A 54 3.26 13.17 -6.74
CA GLU A 54 2.69 13.00 -5.40
C GLU A 54 2.21 11.58 -5.22
N LEU A 55 2.44 11.03 -4.00
CA LEU A 55 1.89 9.75 -3.61
C LEU A 55 0.46 9.93 -3.14
N ILE A 56 -0.45 9.07 -3.64
CA ILE A 56 -1.85 9.07 -3.20
C ILE A 56 -1.97 8.58 -1.77
N ALA A 57 -1.10 7.66 -1.37
CA ALA A 57 -1.06 7.12 -0.01
C ALA A 57 0.39 6.95 0.44
N ILE A 58 0.63 7.16 1.72
CA ILE A 58 1.97 7.00 2.30
C ILE A 58 2.14 5.55 2.73
N PRO A 59 3.20 4.85 2.27
CA PRO A 59 3.50 3.50 2.74
C PRO A 59 3.79 3.48 4.24
N PHE A 60 3.47 2.37 4.88
CA PHE A 60 3.63 2.20 6.32
C PHE A 60 4.23 0.83 6.62
N THR A 61 4.84 0.69 7.81
CA THR A 61 5.31 -0.61 8.29
C THR A 61 4.15 -1.32 8.97
N PRO A 62 3.68 -2.47 8.43
CA PRO A 62 2.55 -3.17 9.04
C PRO A 62 2.96 -3.81 10.36
N ASN A 63 2.03 -3.86 11.32
CA ASN A 63 2.19 -4.72 12.49
C ASN A 63 1.88 -6.18 12.10
N TYR A 64 1.94 -7.11 13.07
CA TYR A 64 1.74 -8.53 12.78
C TYR A 64 0.33 -8.80 12.21
N ALA A 65 -0.70 -8.20 12.79
CA ALA A 65 -2.07 -8.38 12.31
C ALA A 65 -2.28 -7.82 10.90
N GLU A 66 -1.71 -6.64 10.63
CA GLU A 66 -1.74 -6.03 9.30
C GLU A 66 -0.99 -6.88 8.27
N TYR A 67 0.15 -7.44 8.66
CA TYR A 67 0.94 -8.31 7.79
C TYR A 67 0.17 -9.58 7.42
N ILE A 68 -0.50 -10.20 8.38
CA ILE A 68 -1.34 -11.38 8.12
C ILE A 68 -2.45 -11.03 7.13
N TYR A 69 -3.12 -9.90 7.32
CA TYR A 69 -4.17 -9.47 6.40
C TYR A 69 -3.64 -9.25 4.98
N LEU A 70 -2.50 -8.58 4.84
CA LEU A 70 -1.91 -8.32 3.53
C LEU A 70 -1.45 -9.60 2.83
N LYS A 71 -0.97 -10.58 3.59
CA LYS A 71 -0.47 -11.84 3.07
C LYS A 71 -1.59 -12.82 2.74
N GLY A 72 -2.63 -12.90 3.58
CA GLY A 72 -3.77 -13.78 3.39
C GLY A 72 -5.00 -12.98 3.00
N ARG A 73 -5.32 -12.91 1.73
CA ARG A 73 -6.40 -12.06 1.21
C ARG A 73 -7.80 -12.59 1.48
N GLN A 74 -7.93 -13.85 1.90
CA GLN A 74 -9.22 -14.45 2.22
C GLN A 74 -9.25 -14.72 3.71
N VAL A 75 -9.87 -13.80 4.45
CA VAL A 75 -9.99 -13.88 5.90
C VAL A 75 -11.46 -14.06 6.23
N LEU A 76 -11.78 -15.04 7.09
CA LEU A 76 -13.14 -15.26 7.54
C LEU A 76 -13.63 -14.07 8.40
N ALA A 77 -14.94 -13.86 8.43
CA ALA A 77 -15.53 -12.70 9.09
C ALA A 77 -15.16 -12.59 10.57
N ASP A 78 -15.09 -13.70 11.28
CA ASP A 78 -14.67 -13.73 12.69
C ASP A 78 -13.20 -13.37 12.86
N GLN A 79 -12.34 -13.80 11.93
CA GLN A 79 -10.94 -13.42 11.92
C GLN A 79 -10.77 -11.93 11.60
N MET A 80 -11.63 -11.38 10.77
CA MET A 80 -11.60 -9.94 10.47
C MET A 80 -11.86 -9.09 11.70
N GLN A 81 -12.81 -9.50 12.56
CA GLN A 81 -13.05 -8.79 13.82
C GLN A 81 -11.83 -8.84 14.73
N TYR A 82 -11.17 -10.00 14.81
CA TYR A 82 -9.92 -10.12 15.55
C TYR A 82 -8.84 -9.17 15.01
N LEU A 83 -8.67 -9.13 13.71
CA LEU A 83 -7.68 -8.27 13.07
C LEU A 83 -7.98 -6.78 13.33
N LEU A 84 -9.25 -6.38 13.24
CA LEU A 84 -9.67 -4.99 13.53
C LEU A 84 -9.30 -4.58 14.94
N ALA A 85 -9.43 -5.48 15.92
CA ALA A 85 -9.09 -5.20 17.31
C ALA A 85 -7.58 -4.99 17.51
N HIS A 86 -6.74 -5.57 16.65
CA HIS A 86 -5.28 -5.56 16.77
C HIS A 86 -4.59 -4.61 15.79
N ILE A 87 -5.32 -4.10 14.79
CA ILE A 87 -4.79 -3.10 13.86
C ILE A 87 -5.09 -1.71 14.40
N PRO A 88 -4.08 -0.83 14.53
CA PRO A 88 -4.30 0.52 15.05
C PRO A 88 -5.33 1.29 14.22
N ARG A 89 -6.16 2.10 14.87
CA ARG A 89 -7.16 2.92 14.19
C ARG A 89 -6.53 3.93 13.21
N SER A 90 -5.30 4.32 13.47
CA SER A 90 -4.54 5.20 12.60
C SER A 90 -4.04 4.50 11.33
N SER A 91 -4.10 3.17 11.29
CA SER A 91 -3.66 2.41 10.12
C SER A 91 -4.64 2.57 8.96
N PRO A 92 -4.14 2.76 7.72
CA PRO A 92 -5.00 2.75 6.54
C PRO A 92 -5.80 1.46 6.37
N LEU A 93 -5.25 0.32 6.84
CA LEU A 93 -5.91 -0.97 6.76
C LEU A 93 -7.13 -1.06 7.69
N HIS A 94 -7.12 -0.36 8.82
CA HIS A 94 -8.25 -0.37 9.75
C HIS A 94 -9.51 0.15 9.08
N ALA A 95 -9.43 1.26 8.37
CA ALA A 95 -10.56 1.83 7.64
C ALA A 95 -11.06 0.88 6.55
N ARG A 96 -10.15 0.25 5.81
CA ARG A 96 -10.52 -0.73 4.77
C ARG A 96 -11.22 -1.94 5.33
N LEU A 97 -10.73 -2.51 6.43
CA LEU A 97 -11.35 -3.67 7.08
C LEU A 97 -12.72 -3.31 7.64
N SER A 98 -12.83 -2.16 8.27
CA SER A 98 -14.09 -1.67 8.84
C SER A 98 -15.15 -1.50 7.74
N ASN A 99 -14.80 -0.86 6.64
CA ASN A 99 -15.71 -0.69 5.49
C ASN A 99 -16.09 -2.03 4.87
N HIS A 100 -15.16 -2.95 4.77
CA HIS A 100 -15.42 -4.28 4.21
C HIS A 100 -16.42 -5.07 5.06
N LEU A 101 -16.26 -5.04 6.38
CA LEU A 101 -17.21 -5.67 7.30
C LEU A 101 -18.61 -5.07 7.17
N PHE A 102 -18.71 -3.76 7.11
CA PHE A 102 -19.97 -3.06 6.93
C PHE A 102 -20.66 -3.43 5.63
N ASN A 103 -19.92 -3.39 4.53
CA ASN A 103 -20.48 -3.71 3.21
C ASN A 103 -20.85 -5.19 3.10
N GLY A 104 -20.09 -6.07 3.74
CA GLY A 104 -20.38 -7.49 3.77
C GLY A 104 -21.64 -7.85 4.55
N GLN A 105 -22.04 -7.01 5.51
CA GLN A 105 -23.27 -7.21 6.29
C GLN A 105 -24.53 -6.72 5.56
N ILE A 106 -24.38 -5.78 4.65
CA ILE A 106 -25.50 -5.19 3.90
C ILE A 106 -25.88 -6.06 2.71
N ASN A 107 -24.94 -6.78 2.19
CA ASN A 107 -25.14 -7.69 1.07
C ASN A 107 -25.47 -9.08 1.56
#